data_365ef0ce255d9c3a1dea97816587fe9e
#
_entry.id   365ef0ce255d9c3a1dea97816587fe9e
#
_cell.length_a   1.000
_cell.length_b   1.000
_cell.length_c   1.000
_cell.angle_alpha   90.00
_cell.angle_beta   90.00
_cell.angle_gamma   90.00
#
_symmetry.space_group_name_H-M   'P 1'
#
loop_
_entity.id
_entity.type
_entity.pdbx_description
1 polymer ?
#
loop_
_entity_poly.entity_id
_entity_poly.type
_entity_poly.pdbx_seq_one_letter_code
_entity_poly.pdbx_strand_id
1 'polypeptide(L)'
;MIGSLVATGRRRTLAAGSQRTLIIASAIFAGWVVYANLFTISDPLILGILFVSGIYTILFVAIGATPNAPNKVPFYDWIFTLLSISCGIFFFLNAGAISDRISLLNPFTPAQLFFGSALLFLTLEVTRRTTGLGLTGVVVLFLLYNQFGSYL
;
A
#
# COMPACT_ATOMS: atom_id res chain seq x y z
N MET A 1 -3.54 -27.80 -1.39
CA MET A 1 -3.96 -26.64 -0.56
C MET A 1 -2.82 -25.66 -0.27
N ILE A 2 -1.59 -26.12 0.02
CA ILE A 2 -0.42 -25.26 0.25
C ILE A 2 0.02 -24.50 -1.02
N GLY A 3 -0.07 -25.11 -2.21
CA GLY A 3 0.33 -24.49 -3.48
C GLY A 3 -0.47 -23.25 -3.87
N SER A 4 -1.72 -23.13 -3.45
CA SER A 4 -2.55 -21.94 -3.72
C SER A 4 -2.22 -20.73 -2.83
N LEU A 5 -1.60 -20.97 -1.66
CA LEU A 5 -1.16 -19.92 -0.75
C LEU A 5 0.20 -19.35 -1.15
N VAL A 6 1.02 -20.14 -1.83
CA VAL A 6 2.36 -19.73 -2.32
C VAL A 6 2.28 -18.99 -3.66
N ALA A 7 1.19 -19.21 -4.41
CA ALA A 7 1.01 -18.62 -5.73
C ALA A 7 0.65 -17.13 -5.64
N THR A 8 1.15 -16.35 -6.59
CA THR A 8 0.83 -14.94 -6.77
C THR A 8 -0.66 -14.72 -7.05
N GLY A 9 -1.18 -13.57 -6.73
CA GLY A 9 -2.54 -13.17 -7.06
C GLY A 9 -2.75 -13.06 -8.58
N ARG A 10 -3.99 -13.30 -9.03
CA ARG A 10 -4.36 -13.19 -10.45
C ARG A 10 -4.81 -11.77 -10.77
N ARG A 11 -4.32 -11.23 -11.91
CA ARG A 11 -4.88 -10.00 -12.46
C ARG A 11 -6.34 -10.24 -12.86
N ARG A 12 -7.23 -9.40 -12.36
CA ARG A 12 -8.67 -9.49 -12.67
C ARG A 12 -8.98 -9.01 -14.08
N THR A 13 -9.87 -9.73 -14.75
CA THR A 13 -10.54 -9.26 -15.97
C THR A 13 -11.85 -8.62 -15.55
N LEU A 14 -11.81 -7.31 -15.30
CA LEU A 14 -13.00 -6.55 -14.92
C LEU A 14 -13.93 -6.37 -16.13
N ALA A 15 -15.21 -6.04 -15.88
CA ALA A 15 -16.13 -5.65 -16.95
C ALA A 15 -15.57 -4.45 -17.74
N ALA A 16 -15.87 -4.38 -19.04
CA ALA A 16 -15.25 -3.40 -19.95
C ALA A 16 -15.32 -1.93 -19.46
N GLY A 17 -16.39 -1.55 -18.78
CA GLY A 17 -16.55 -0.22 -18.17
C GLY A 17 -15.59 0.00 -17.02
N SER A 18 -15.57 -0.91 -16.03
CA SER A 18 -14.71 -0.81 -14.86
C SER A 18 -13.21 -0.99 -15.19
N GLN A 19 -12.90 -1.74 -16.25
CA GLN A 19 -11.52 -1.84 -16.73
C GLN A 19 -11.06 -0.52 -17.34
N ARG A 20 -11.90 0.16 -18.12
CA ARG A 20 -11.59 1.49 -18.67
C ARG A 20 -11.40 2.53 -17.57
N THR A 21 -12.27 2.57 -16.57
CA THR A 21 -12.13 3.50 -15.44
C THR A 21 -10.84 3.26 -14.68
N LEU A 22 -10.44 2.00 -14.45
CA LEU A 22 -9.18 1.67 -13.80
C LEU A 22 -7.96 2.14 -14.61
N ILE A 23 -7.97 1.94 -15.94
CA ILE A 23 -6.88 2.39 -16.83
C ILE A 23 -6.78 3.91 -16.81
N ILE A 24 -7.90 4.63 -16.94
CA ILE A 24 -7.91 6.08 -16.91
C ILE A 24 -7.43 6.61 -15.55
N ALA A 25 -7.94 6.06 -14.46
CA ALA A 25 -7.50 6.42 -13.10
C ALA A 25 -6.00 6.19 -12.90
N SER A 26 -5.47 5.05 -13.37
CA SER A 26 -4.03 4.75 -13.30
C SER A 26 -3.20 5.71 -14.13
N ALA A 27 -3.66 6.09 -15.33
CA ALA A 27 -2.97 7.04 -16.19
C ALA A 27 -2.97 8.46 -15.58
N ILE A 28 -4.10 8.91 -15.02
CA ILE A 28 -4.20 10.20 -14.32
C ILE A 28 -3.28 10.20 -13.11
N PHE A 29 -3.29 9.13 -12.33
CA PHE A 29 -2.43 9.00 -11.16
C PHE A 29 -0.94 9.02 -11.54
N ALA A 30 -0.55 8.29 -12.58
CA ALA A 30 0.83 8.30 -13.09
C ALA A 30 1.25 9.69 -13.56
N GLY A 31 0.39 10.40 -14.29
CA GLY A 31 0.63 11.79 -14.72
C GLY A 31 0.77 12.74 -13.53
N TRP A 32 -0.10 12.60 -12.51
CA TRP A 32 0.00 13.36 -11.27
C TRP A 32 1.33 13.12 -10.54
N VAL A 33 1.77 11.86 -10.44
CA VAL A 33 3.06 11.51 -9.79
C VAL A 33 4.22 12.18 -10.51
N VAL A 34 4.24 12.12 -11.84
CA VAL A 34 5.30 12.78 -12.65
C VAL A 34 5.27 14.29 -12.42
N TYR A 35 4.09 14.90 -12.50
CA TYR A 35 3.92 16.33 -12.26
C TYR A 35 4.38 16.74 -10.86
N ALA A 36 3.94 16.01 -9.83
CA ALA A 36 4.29 16.31 -8.44
C ALA A 36 5.81 16.22 -8.18
N ASN A 37 6.48 15.24 -8.78
CA ASN A 37 7.94 15.08 -8.61
C ASN A 37 8.75 16.11 -9.39
N LEU A 38 8.24 16.64 -10.51
CA LEU A 38 8.98 17.60 -11.34
C LEU A 38 8.73 19.05 -10.94
N PHE A 39 7.49 19.38 -10.51
CA PHE A 39 7.05 20.76 -10.37
C PHE A 39 6.66 21.16 -8.96
N THR A 40 6.52 20.20 -8.03
CA THR A 40 6.11 20.48 -6.66
C THR A 40 7.28 20.32 -5.70
N ILE A 41 7.61 21.42 -4.98
CA ILE A 41 8.59 21.38 -3.89
C ILE A 41 7.85 20.83 -2.66
N SER A 42 7.78 19.52 -2.54
CA SER A 42 7.13 18.83 -1.42
C SER A 42 8.13 17.90 -0.74
N ASP A 43 7.87 17.59 0.51
CA ASP A 43 8.66 16.62 1.26
C ASP A 43 8.65 15.26 0.53
N PRO A 44 9.82 14.70 0.18
CA PRO A 44 9.92 13.41 -0.51
C PRO A 44 9.24 12.26 0.23
N LEU A 45 9.21 12.30 1.57
CA LEU A 45 8.54 11.30 2.40
C LEU A 45 7.03 11.31 2.14
N ILE A 46 6.42 12.49 2.12
CA ILE A 46 4.98 12.63 1.89
C ILE A 46 4.61 12.23 0.46
N LEU A 47 5.40 12.67 -0.53
CA LEU A 47 5.21 12.23 -1.93
C LEU A 47 5.32 10.71 -2.06
N GLY A 48 6.29 10.09 -1.38
CA GLY A 48 6.46 8.64 -1.35
C GLY A 48 5.25 7.91 -0.74
N ILE A 49 4.72 8.40 0.37
CA ILE A 49 3.53 7.81 1.02
C ILE A 49 2.29 7.94 0.12
N LEU A 50 2.07 9.10 -0.49
CA LEU A 50 0.96 9.32 -1.42
C LEU A 50 1.08 8.41 -2.65
N PHE A 51 2.28 8.25 -3.19
CA PHE A 51 2.56 7.34 -4.29
C PHE A 51 2.24 5.88 -3.92
N VAL A 52 2.73 5.41 -2.78
CA VAL A 52 2.51 4.05 -2.29
C VAL A 52 1.01 3.81 -2.03
N SER A 53 0.32 4.72 -1.35
CA SER A 53 -1.11 4.62 -1.07
C SER A 53 -1.94 4.59 -2.36
N GLY A 54 -1.59 5.42 -3.35
CA GLY A 54 -2.27 5.43 -4.64
C GLY A 54 -2.07 4.13 -5.43
N ILE A 55 -0.83 3.61 -5.47
CA ILE A 55 -0.54 2.31 -6.10
C ILE A 55 -1.32 1.19 -5.41
N TYR A 56 -1.35 1.14 -4.07
CA TYR A 56 -2.09 0.09 -3.34
C TYR A 56 -3.58 0.15 -3.64
N THR A 57 -4.17 1.34 -3.71
CA THR A 57 -5.55 1.55 -4.11
C THR A 57 -5.84 0.88 -5.46
N ILE A 58 -4.98 1.10 -6.45
CA ILE A 58 -5.10 0.50 -7.79
C ILE A 58 -4.89 -1.01 -7.73
N LEU A 59 -3.88 -1.49 -7.00
CA LEU A 59 -3.52 -2.90 -6.94
C LEU A 59 -4.59 -3.77 -6.27
N PHE A 60 -5.23 -3.30 -5.20
CA PHE A 60 -6.30 -4.05 -4.54
C PHE A 60 -7.53 -4.24 -5.44
N VAL A 61 -7.80 -3.30 -6.33
CA VAL A 61 -8.85 -3.45 -7.35
C VAL A 61 -8.39 -4.35 -8.49
N ALA A 62 -7.14 -4.21 -8.95
CA ALA A 62 -6.63 -4.89 -10.15
C ALA A 62 -6.21 -6.34 -9.90
N ILE A 63 -5.68 -6.66 -8.70
CA ILE A 63 -5.10 -7.97 -8.38
C ILE A 63 -5.88 -8.66 -7.27
N GLY A 64 -6.39 -9.86 -7.56
CA GLY A 64 -7.06 -10.70 -6.57
C GLY A 64 -6.11 -11.29 -5.55
N ALA A 65 -6.65 -11.67 -4.39
CA ALA A 65 -5.86 -12.23 -3.28
C ALA A 65 -5.29 -13.63 -3.56
N THR A 66 -5.88 -14.36 -4.51
CA THR A 66 -5.51 -15.75 -4.87
C THR A 66 -5.55 -15.96 -6.39
N PRO A 67 -4.91 -17.02 -6.92
CA PRO A 67 -4.98 -17.37 -8.36
C PRO A 67 -6.41 -17.61 -8.87
N ASN A 68 -7.29 -18.08 -8.00
CA ASN A 68 -8.69 -18.38 -8.29
C ASN A 68 -9.66 -17.26 -7.87
N ALA A 69 -9.14 -16.05 -7.63
CA ALA A 69 -9.95 -14.91 -7.23
C ALA A 69 -11.03 -14.60 -8.30
N PRO A 70 -12.25 -14.25 -7.87
CA PRO A 70 -13.32 -13.88 -8.79
C PRO A 70 -12.97 -12.58 -9.54
N ASN A 71 -13.52 -12.43 -10.74
CA ASN A 71 -13.33 -11.21 -11.55
C ASN A 71 -14.03 -9.97 -10.95
N LYS A 72 -15.03 -10.19 -10.07
CA LYS A 72 -15.65 -9.10 -9.30
C LYS A 72 -14.77 -8.79 -8.08
N VAL A 73 -14.63 -7.50 -7.75
CA VAL A 73 -13.90 -7.06 -6.56
C VAL A 73 -14.69 -7.46 -5.32
N PRO A 74 -14.18 -8.35 -4.47
CA PRO A 74 -14.88 -8.75 -3.25
C PRO A 74 -14.86 -7.62 -2.20
N PHE A 75 -15.74 -7.71 -1.22
CA PHE A 75 -15.94 -6.67 -0.21
C PHE A 75 -14.64 -6.37 0.60
N TYR A 76 -13.86 -7.38 0.93
CA TYR A 76 -12.60 -7.17 1.67
C TYR A 76 -11.55 -6.37 0.89
N ASP A 77 -11.52 -6.47 -0.45
CA ASP A 77 -10.62 -5.66 -1.26
C ASP A 77 -11.04 -4.19 -1.31
N TRP A 78 -12.35 -3.92 -1.20
CA TRP A 78 -12.84 -2.56 -1.01
C TRP A 78 -12.41 -1.98 0.35
N ILE A 79 -12.40 -2.80 1.42
CA ILE A 79 -11.88 -2.36 2.73
C ILE A 79 -10.40 -1.98 2.62
N PHE A 80 -9.57 -2.82 1.98
CA PHE A 80 -8.15 -2.50 1.77
C PHE A 80 -7.93 -1.26 0.91
N THR A 81 -8.74 -1.10 -0.14
CA THR A 81 -8.73 0.09 -0.99
C THR A 81 -9.06 1.35 -0.19
N LEU A 82 -10.13 1.34 0.58
CA LEU A 82 -10.52 2.47 1.44
C LEU A 82 -9.48 2.75 2.53
N LEU A 83 -8.93 1.72 3.15
CA LEU A 83 -7.87 1.87 4.15
C LEU A 83 -6.61 2.49 3.54
N SER A 84 -6.23 2.09 2.31
CA SER A 84 -5.10 2.67 1.60
C SER A 84 -5.31 4.16 1.30
N ILE A 85 -6.50 4.53 0.82
CA ILE A 85 -6.87 5.94 0.60
C ILE A 85 -6.83 6.72 1.91
N SER A 86 -7.39 6.16 2.98
CA SER A 86 -7.40 6.80 4.31
C SER A 86 -5.99 7.03 4.85
N CYS A 87 -5.07 6.08 4.65
CA CYS A 87 -3.66 6.26 5.00
C CYS A 87 -3.05 7.44 4.22
N GLY A 88 -3.26 7.50 2.90
CA GLY A 88 -2.75 8.59 2.08
C GLY A 88 -3.27 9.96 2.54
N ILE A 89 -4.57 10.08 2.77
CA ILE A 89 -5.21 11.30 3.26
C ILE A 89 -4.66 11.69 4.64
N PHE A 90 -4.59 10.75 5.57
CA PHE A 90 -4.08 11.01 6.92
C PHE A 90 -2.65 11.56 6.89
N PHE A 91 -1.75 10.91 6.16
CA PHE A 91 -0.36 11.36 6.07
C PHE A 91 -0.22 12.68 5.33
N PHE A 92 -1.05 12.94 4.32
CA PHE A 92 -1.06 14.24 3.64
C PHE A 92 -1.50 15.38 4.56
N LEU A 93 -2.58 15.20 5.32
CA LEU A 93 -3.10 16.21 6.24
C LEU A 93 -2.17 16.48 7.43
N ASN A 94 -1.37 15.48 7.83
CA ASN A 94 -0.41 15.60 8.93
C ASN A 94 1.04 15.75 8.45
N ALA A 95 1.25 16.12 7.19
CA ALA A 95 2.56 16.21 6.55
C ALA A 95 3.55 17.05 7.37
N GLY A 96 3.19 18.28 7.72
CA GLY A 96 4.04 19.18 8.51
C GLY A 96 4.43 18.59 9.87
N ALA A 97 3.43 18.11 10.63
CA ALA A 97 3.69 17.51 11.94
C ALA A 97 4.58 16.25 11.90
N ILE A 98 4.63 15.56 10.76
CA ILE A 98 5.46 14.38 10.57
C ILE A 98 6.87 14.77 10.12
N SER A 99 6.99 15.75 9.21
CA SER A 99 8.27 16.23 8.70
C SER A 99 9.07 16.99 9.76
N ASP A 100 8.40 17.79 10.60
CA ASP A 100 9.02 18.57 11.68
C ASP A 100 9.33 17.72 12.93
N ARG A 101 8.97 16.43 12.90
CA ARG A 101 9.14 15.55 14.03
C ARG A 101 10.60 15.19 14.26
N ILE A 102 11.13 15.48 15.44
CA ILE A 102 12.44 15.02 15.88
C ILE A 102 12.30 13.63 16.49
N SER A 103 12.88 12.62 15.82
CA SER A 103 12.93 11.25 16.34
C SER A 103 13.57 11.24 17.74
N LEU A 104 13.04 10.45 18.67
CA LEU A 104 13.42 10.33 20.07
C LEU A 104 12.86 11.43 21.02
N LEU A 105 12.59 12.64 20.56
CA LEU A 105 11.99 13.69 21.41
C LEU A 105 10.45 13.67 21.38
N ASN A 106 9.88 13.44 20.21
CA ASN A 106 8.43 13.46 20.03
C ASN A 106 7.87 12.04 19.86
N PRO A 107 7.12 11.48 20.84
CA PRO A 107 6.48 10.17 20.71
C PRO A 107 5.46 10.17 19.56
N PHE A 108 5.20 9.00 18.99
CA PHE A 108 4.15 8.84 18.00
C PHE A 108 2.76 9.03 18.63
N THR A 109 1.90 9.74 17.95
CA THR A 109 0.48 9.77 18.33
C THR A 109 -0.17 8.38 18.05
N PRO A 110 -1.22 8.00 18.81
CA PRO A 110 -1.94 6.74 18.54
C PRO A 110 -2.45 6.64 17.10
N ALA A 111 -2.86 7.76 16.49
CA ALA A 111 -3.30 7.79 15.10
C ALA A 111 -2.13 7.52 14.13
N GLN A 112 -0.96 8.10 14.36
CA GLN A 112 0.24 7.83 13.54
C GLN A 112 0.66 6.37 13.63
N LEU A 113 0.59 5.76 14.82
CA LEU A 113 0.87 4.33 15.01
C LEU A 113 -0.14 3.47 14.26
N PHE A 114 -1.43 3.79 14.36
CA PHE A 114 -2.48 3.05 13.66
C PHE A 114 -2.30 3.10 12.13
N PHE A 115 -2.21 4.30 11.56
CA PHE A 115 -2.08 4.45 10.10
C PHE A 115 -0.73 3.97 9.57
N GLY A 116 0.35 4.11 10.34
CA GLY A 116 1.66 3.56 10.00
C GLY A 116 1.65 2.02 9.98
N SER A 117 1.07 1.39 11.01
CA SER A 117 0.91 -0.07 11.07
C SER A 117 -0.03 -0.58 9.98
N ALA A 118 -1.11 0.15 9.69
CA ALA A 118 -2.02 -0.18 8.60
C ALA A 118 -1.31 -0.15 7.24
N LEU A 119 -0.51 0.88 6.97
CA LEU A 119 0.26 0.99 5.73
C LEU A 119 1.29 -0.14 5.60
N LEU A 120 1.96 -0.51 6.69
CA LEU A 120 2.87 -1.65 6.73
C LEU A 120 2.14 -2.96 6.41
N PHE A 121 0.99 -3.20 7.03
CA PHE A 121 0.14 -4.36 6.74
C PHE A 121 -0.30 -4.42 5.28
N LEU A 122 -0.76 -3.29 4.72
CA LEU A 122 -1.12 -3.19 3.31
C LEU A 122 0.06 -3.49 2.38
N THR A 123 1.27 -3.04 2.75
CA THR A 123 2.51 -3.34 2.02
C THR A 123 2.78 -4.84 1.98
N LEU A 124 2.67 -5.53 3.12
CA LEU A 124 2.86 -6.98 3.19
C LEU A 124 1.80 -7.72 2.36
N GLU A 125 0.54 -7.29 2.42
CA GLU A 125 -0.54 -7.90 1.65
C GLU A 125 -0.38 -7.68 0.15
N VAL A 126 0.01 -6.49 -0.29
CA VAL A 126 0.32 -6.20 -1.70
C VAL A 126 1.52 -7.03 -2.18
N THR A 127 2.59 -7.10 -1.38
CA THR A 127 3.76 -7.92 -1.69
C THR A 127 3.38 -9.40 -1.84
N ARG A 128 2.56 -9.92 -0.92
CA ARG A 128 2.05 -11.29 -1.00
C ARG A 128 1.28 -11.55 -2.31
N ARG A 129 0.45 -10.59 -2.73
CA ARG A 129 -0.36 -10.72 -3.96
C ARG A 129 0.48 -10.63 -5.23
N THR A 130 1.50 -9.80 -5.24
CA THR A 130 2.30 -9.53 -6.44
C THR A 130 3.46 -10.51 -6.61
N THR A 131 4.17 -10.82 -5.55
CA THR A 131 5.40 -11.63 -5.58
C THR A 131 5.26 -12.99 -4.89
N GLY A 132 4.16 -13.21 -4.16
CA GLY A 132 3.90 -14.45 -3.43
C GLY A 132 4.52 -14.50 -2.04
N LEU A 133 4.29 -15.61 -1.33
CA LEU A 133 4.70 -15.77 0.08
C LEU A 133 6.21 -15.83 0.29
N GLY A 134 7.00 -16.23 -0.69
CA GLY A 134 8.46 -16.36 -0.54
C GLY A 134 9.10 -15.03 -0.15
N LEU A 135 8.89 -13.98 -0.96
CA LEU A 135 9.43 -12.65 -0.67
C LEU A 135 8.77 -12.02 0.55
N THR A 136 7.45 -12.20 0.71
CA THR A 136 6.74 -11.71 1.90
C THR A 136 7.30 -12.31 3.18
N GLY A 137 7.62 -13.60 3.19
CA GLY A 137 8.25 -14.29 4.32
C GLY A 137 9.62 -13.70 4.67
N VAL A 138 10.44 -13.42 3.68
CA VAL A 138 11.75 -12.76 3.88
C VAL A 138 11.56 -11.37 4.51
N VAL A 139 10.64 -10.56 4.00
CA VAL A 139 10.35 -9.23 4.56
C VAL A 139 9.87 -9.33 6.01
N VAL A 140 8.97 -10.26 6.31
CA VAL A 140 8.49 -10.50 7.70
C VAL A 140 9.64 -10.92 8.62
N LEU A 141 10.54 -11.80 8.17
CA LEU A 141 11.72 -12.19 8.95
C LEU A 141 12.62 -10.98 9.27
N PHE A 142 12.86 -10.09 8.30
CA PHE A 142 13.63 -8.87 8.54
C PHE A 142 12.93 -7.92 9.52
N LEU A 143 11.61 -7.79 9.45
CA LEU A 143 10.83 -6.99 10.40
C LEU A 143 10.93 -7.55 11.81
N LEU A 144 10.81 -8.87 11.96
CA LEU A 144 10.98 -9.55 13.26
C LEU A 144 12.39 -9.39 13.78
N TYR A 145 13.41 -9.54 12.93
CA TYR A 145 14.79 -9.31 13.32
C TYR A 145 15.01 -7.86 13.78
N ASN A 146 14.47 -6.88 13.06
CA ASN A 146 14.57 -5.47 13.46
C ASN A 146 13.90 -5.21 14.82
N GLN A 147 12.78 -5.87 15.11
CA GLN A 147 12.04 -5.68 16.36
C GLN A 147 12.73 -6.39 17.54
N PHE A 148 13.26 -7.59 17.32
CA PHE A 148 13.79 -8.44 18.38
C PHE A 148 15.33 -8.56 18.38
N GLY A 149 16.01 -8.05 17.35
CA GLY A 149 17.46 -8.17 17.20
C GLY A 149 18.28 -7.49 18.30
N SER A 150 17.69 -6.54 19.03
CA SER A 150 18.32 -5.92 20.21
C SER A 150 18.38 -6.85 21.45
N TYR A 151 17.67 -7.99 21.41
CA TYR A 151 17.64 -8.98 22.48
C TYR A 151 18.52 -10.21 22.19
N LEU A 152 19.09 -10.28 20.99
CA LEU A 152 20.04 -11.31 20.55
C LEU A 152 21.47 -10.83 20.67
#